data_97b27812ddfa018cf1f8fd3350fa8597
#
_entry.id   97b27812ddfa018cf1f8fd3350fa8597
#
_cell.length_a   1.000
_cell.length_b   1.000
_cell.length_c   1.000
_cell.angle_alpha   90.00
_cell.angle_beta   90.00
_cell.angle_gamma   90.00
#
_symmetry.space_group_name_H-M   'P 1'
#
loop_
_entity.id
_entity.type
_entity.pdbx_description
1 polymer ?
#
loop_
_entity_poly.entity_id
_entity_poly.type
_entity_poly.pdbx_seq_one_letter_code
_entity_poly.pdbx_strand_id
1 'polypeptide(L)'
;MLLAFDVGNSNIVLGVFKDGKLITNWRMETDNNKSADEYGMLINQLFQYENLKMSEVEDVIISTVVPSILYTLQHLAMKYFNRKAIVIESGVKTGLVVKYDNPKQVGADRIVNAVAAYHKYGGPLIIIDFGTATTFCAVTEKAEYLGGAIAPGLKISSEALFEKTSKLPKVELEEPGHTICKTTIQSMQAGLVYGHMGIVDYIVKRMKKELEEMTESGRPVTVVATGGLSSLIDNGVDCIDHVDKMLTLEGLEIIYEKNRRHHKPHKEHQDQDDE
;
A
#
# COMPACT_ATOMS: atom_id res chain seq x y z
N MET A 1 -20.77 -2.68 6.23
CA MET A 1 -19.44 -3.05 5.62
C MET A 1 -18.56 -1.82 5.51
N LEU A 2 -17.23 -1.98 5.58
CA LEU A 2 -16.24 -0.94 5.27
C LEU A 2 -15.71 -1.15 3.84
N LEU A 3 -15.64 -0.08 3.04
CA LEU A 3 -14.97 -0.07 1.75
C LEU A 3 -13.64 0.69 1.89
N ALA A 4 -12.52 0.01 1.65
CA ALA A 4 -11.18 0.56 1.74
C ALA A 4 -10.57 0.76 0.34
N PHE A 5 -9.96 1.93 0.13
CA PHE A 5 -9.24 2.28 -1.09
C PHE A 5 -7.76 2.48 -0.77
N ASP A 6 -6.90 1.72 -1.41
CA ASP A 6 -5.47 2.01 -1.51
C ASP A 6 -5.16 2.48 -2.92
N VAL A 7 -4.79 3.74 -3.06
CA VAL A 7 -4.66 4.43 -4.36
C VAL A 7 -3.19 4.75 -4.63
N GLY A 8 -2.56 3.86 -5.35
CA GLY A 8 -1.22 4.04 -5.88
C GLY A 8 -1.19 4.72 -7.25
N ASN A 9 0.02 5.07 -7.72
CA ASN A 9 0.20 5.72 -9.03
C ASN A 9 -0.26 4.84 -10.22
N SER A 10 -0.14 3.52 -10.10
CA SER A 10 -0.47 2.59 -11.20
C SER A 10 -1.79 1.86 -10.97
N ASN A 11 -2.14 1.56 -9.73
CA ASN A 11 -3.33 0.77 -9.41
C ASN A 11 -4.06 1.32 -8.20
N ILE A 12 -5.37 1.15 -8.21
CA ILE A 12 -6.25 1.26 -7.04
C ILE A 12 -6.56 -0.16 -6.57
N VAL A 13 -6.29 -0.44 -5.31
CA VAL A 13 -6.72 -1.69 -4.67
C VAL A 13 -7.91 -1.39 -3.77
N LEU A 14 -9.00 -2.12 -3.99
CA LEU A 14 -10.22 -2.05 -3.19
C LEU A 14 -10.28 -3.23 -2.24
N GLY A 15 -10.67 -2.99 -1.00
CA GLY A 15 -11.00 -4.04 -0.04
C GLY A 15 -12.37 -3.82 0.57
N VAL A 16 -13.17 -4.88 0.68
CA VAL A 16 -14.45 -4.87 1.40
C VAL A 16 -14.30 -5.66 2.68
N PHE A 17 -14.54 -5.00 3.80
CA PHE A 17 -14.50 -5.63 5.13
C PHE A 17 -15.89 -5.73 5.73
N LYS A 18 -16.14 -6.86 6.40
CA LYS A 18 -17.33 -7.08 7.22
C LYS A 18 -16.90 -7.68 8.55
N ASP A 19 -17.30 -7.04 9.64
CA ASP A 19 -16.95 -7.46 11.01
C ASP A 19 -15.43 -7.66 11.22
N GLY A 20 -14.62 -6.71 10.68
CA GLY A 20 -13.17 -6.72 10.77
C GLY A 20 -12.46 -7.74 9.86
N LYS A 21 -13.21 -8.47 9.00
CA LYS A 21 -12.64 -9.48 8.09
C LYS A 21 -12.72 -9.02 6.65
N LEU A 22 -11.63 -9.18 5.92
CA LEU A 22 -11.60 -8.95 4.47
C LEU A 22 -12.47 -10.01 3.78
N ILE A 23 -13.54 -9.56 3.12
CA ILE A 23 -14.46 -10.43 2.37
C ILE A 23 -13.97 -10.66 0.96
N THR A 24 -13.57 -9.58 0.29
CA THR A 24 -13.06 -9.62 -1.08
C THR A 24 -12.19 -8.39 -1.35
N ASN A 25 -11.38 -8.46 -2.39
CA ASN A 25 -10.60 -7.35 -2.87
C ASN A 25 -10.50 -7.36 -4.40
N TRP A 26 -10.31 -6.19 -4.99
CA TRP A 26 -10.12 -6.04 -6.43
C TRP A 26 -9.00 -5.03 -6.70
N ARG A 27 -8.45 -5.14 -7.89
CA ARG A 27 -7.45 -4.21 -8.41
C ARG A 27 -7.95 -3.64 -9.73
N MET A 28 -7.88 -2.32 -9.85
CA MET A 28 -8.15 -1.61 -11.08
C MET A 28 -7.05 -0.60 -11.37
N GLU A 29 -6.94 -0.16 -12.61
CA GLU A 29 -5.97 0.85 -13.02
C GLU A 29 -6.31 2.21 -12.40
N THR A 30 -5.27 2.96 -11.98
CA THR A 30 -5.41 4.36 -11.60
C THR A 30 -5.49 5.21 -12.85
N ASP A 31 -6.65 5.79 -13.13
CA ASP A 31 -6.89 6.65 -14.28
C ASP A 31 -7.44 8.00 -13.81
N ASN A 32 -6.61 9.04 -13.91
CA ASN A 32 -6.96 10.39 -13.48
C ASN A 32 -8.06 11.06 -14.35
N ASN A 33 -8.38 10.47 -15.52
CA ASN A 33 -9.39 11.01 -16.42
C ASN A 33 -10.80 10.45 -16.12
N LYS A 34 -10.90 9.37 -15.34
CA LYS A 34 -12.18 8.80 -14.97
C LYS A 34 -12.93 9.68 -13.98
N SER A 35 -14.20 9.87 -14.27
CA SER A 35 -15.15 10.53 -13.36
C SER A 35 -15.54 9.65 -12.17
N ALA A 36 -16.16 10.26 -11.16
CA ALA A 36 -16.74 9.54 -10.04
C ALA A 36 -17.81 8.52 -10.49
N ASP A 37 -18.53 8.82 -11.58
CA ASP A 37 -19.55 7.93 -12.12
C ASP A 37 -18.96 6.69 -12.80
N GLU A 38 -17.89 6.84 -13.56
CA GLU A 38 -17.20 5.70 -14.18
C GLU A 38 -16.63 4.75 -13.12
N TYR A 39 -15.97 5.29 -12.10
CA TYR A 39 -15.51 4.46 -10.97
C TYR A 39 -16.68 3.85 -10.20
N GLY A 40 -17.76 4.62 -9.96
CA GLY A 40 -18.96 4.15 -9.26
C GLY A 40 -19.64 2.99 -9.97
N MET A 41 -19.77 3.07 -11.29
CA MET A 41 -20.35 2.00 -12.11
C MET A 41 -19.47 0.76 -12.13
N LEU A 42 -18.13 0.93 -12.23
CA LEU A 42 -17.20 -0.18 -12.16
C LEU A 42 -17.28 -0.91 -10.81
N ILE A 43 -17.30 -0.15 -9.71
CA ILE A 43 -17.43 -0.70 -8.36
C ILE A 43 -18.77 -1.41 -8.20
N ASN A 44 -19.86 -0.84 -8.71
CA ASN A 44 -21.17 -1.50 -8.68
C ASN A 44 -21.16 -2.86 -9.40
N GLN A 45 -20.50 -2.96 -10.55
CA GLN A 45 -20.36 -4.22 -11.27
C GLN A 45 -19.55 -5.25 -10.46
N LEU A 46 -18.45 -4.82 -9.80
CA LEU A 46 -17.64 -5.68 -8.95
C LEU A 46 -18.44 -6.18 -7.74
N PHE A 47 -19.23 -5.31 -7.11
CA PHE A 47 -20.12 -5.68 -6.01
C PHE A 47 -21.20 -6.69 -6.46
N GLN A 48 -21.82 -6.45 -7.61
CA GLN A 48 -22.82 -7.38 -8.16
C GLN A 48 -22.23 -8.76 -8.47
N TYR A 49 -21.01 -8.81 -9.00
CA TYR A 49 -20.30 -10.06 -9.27
C TYR A 49 -20.12 -10.92 -8.01
N GLU A 50 -19.82 -10.30 -6.87
CA GLU A 50 -19.66 -10.96 -5.58
C GLU A 50 -20.97 -11.07 -4.77
N ASN A 51 -22.12 -10.73 -5.38
CA ASN A 51 -23.42 -10.68 -4.70
C ASN A 51 -23.46 -9.76 -3.48
N LEU A 52 -22.65 -8.72 -3.46
CA LEU A 52 -22.62 -7.68 -2.44
C LEU A 52 -23.52 -6.50 -2.86
N LYS A 53 -24.06 -5.78 -1.87
CA LYS A 53 -24.88 -4.59 -2.11
C LYS A 53 -24.13 -3.33 -1.69
N MET A 54 -24.05 -2.35 -2.58
CA MET A 54 -23.45 -1.05 -2.26
C MET A 54 -24.14 -0.35 -1.08
N SER A 55 -25.45 -0.56 -0.90
CA SER A 55 -26.22 -0.03 0.21
C SER A 55 -25.82 -0.56 1.60
N GLU A 56 -25.07 -1.67 1.64
CA GLU A 56 -24.53 -2.22 2.91
C GLU A 56 -23.18 -1.60 3.31
N VAL A 57 -22.61 -0.72 2.49
CA VAL A 57 -21.39 0.03 2.84
C VAL A 57 -21.74 1.12 3.84
N GLU A 58 -21.20 1.00 5.03
CA GLU A 58 -21.44 1.92 6.14
C GLU A 58 -20.41 3.03 6.23
N ASP A 59 -19.17 2.74 5.82
CA ASP A 59 -18.07 3.68 5.83
C ASP A 59 -17.08 3.44 4.68
N VAL A 60 -16.33 4.50 4.35
CA VAL A 60 -15.29 4.49 3.31
C VAL A 60 -14.00 5.05 3.89
N ILE A 61 -12.87 4.37 3.65
CA ILE A 61 -11.54 4.84 4.00
C ILE A 61 -10.64 4.87 2.76
N ILE A 62 -9.84 5.92 2.63
CA ILE A 62 -8.99 6.16 1.45
C ILE A 62 -7.56 6.44 1.89
N SER A 63 -6.61 5.62 1.44
CA SER A 63 -5.19 5.95 1.35
C SER A 63 -4.87 6.34 -0.08
N THR A 64 -4.17 7.45 -0.29
CA THR A 64 -3.75 7.86 -1.64
C THR A 64 -2.41 8.55 -1.64
N VAL A 65 -1.60 8.24 -2.65
CA VAL A 65 -0.40 8.97 -3.05
C VAL A 65 -0.59 9.75 -4.36
N VAL A 66 -1.85 9.84 -4.83
CA VAL A 66 -2.26 10.53 -6.07
C VAL A 66 -3.27 11.63 -5.73
N PRO A 67 -2.84 12.85 -5.42
CA PRO A 67 -3.74 13.93 -4.98
C PRO A 67 -4.83 14.29 -6.00
N SER A 68 -4.54 14.14 -7.29
CA SER A 68 -5.48 14.49 -8.38
C SER A 68 -6.77 13.66 -8.37
N ILE A 69 -6.73 12.41 -7.90
CA ILE A 69 -7.90 11.52 -7.90
C ILE A 69 -8.71 11.60 -6.58
N LEU A 70 -8.12 12.18 -5.54
CA LEU A 70 -8.75 12.20 -4.21
C LEU A 70 -10.15 12.83 -4.22
N TYR A 71 -10.28 13.99 -4.88
CA TYR A 71 -11.58 14.66 -5.01
C TYR A 71 -12.63 13.76 -5.68
N THR A 72 -12.25 13.08 -6.76
CA THR A 72 -13.12 12.14 -7.48
C THR A 72 -13.61 11.01 -6.59
N LEU A 73 -12.71 10.42 -5.78
CA LEU A 73 -13.07 9.32 -4.87
C LEU A 73 -13.89 9.80 -3.67
N GLN A 74 -13.64 10.99 -3.13
CA GLN A 74 -14.49 11.59 -2.10
C GLN A 74 -15.90 11.88 -2.63
N HIS A 75 -16.00 12.41 -3.86
CA HIS A 75 -17.29 12.64 -4.51
C HIS A 75 -18.03 11.32 -4.77
N LEU A 76 -17.31 10.29 -5.22
CA LEU A 76 -17.85 8.93 -5.37
C LEU A 76 -18.41 8.39 -4.05
N ALA A 77 -17.65 8.53 -2.94
CA ALA A 77 -18.09 8.08 -1.62
C ALA A 77 -19.38 8.76 -1.18
N MET A 78 -19.50 10.06 -1.41
CA MET A 78 -20.73 10.81 -1.11
C MET A 78 -21.89 10.42 -2.01
N LYS A 79 -21.66 10.35 -3.33
CA LYS A 79 -22.74 10.14 -4.32
C LYS A 79 -23.32 8.72 -4.27
N TYR A 80 -22.47 7.70 -4.14
CA TYR A 80 -22.87 6.30 -4.28
C TYR A 80 -23.11 5.60 -2.94
N PHE A 81 -22.45 6.04 -1.89
CA PHE A 81 -22.56 5.42 -0.57
C PHE A 81 -23.21 6.34 0.49
N ASN A 82 -23.38 7.62 0.17
CA ASN A 82 -23.82 8.66 1.12
C ASN A 82 -22.92 8.69 2.37
N ARG A 83 -21.60 8.61 2.16
CA ARG A 83 -20.58 8.58 3.23
C ARG A 83 -19.47 9.58 2.94
N LYS A 84 -19.06 10.30 3.97
CA LYS A 84 -17.83 11.09 3.94
C LYS A 84 -16.67 10.13 4.19
N ALA A 85 -15.75 9.99 3.22
CA ALA A 85 -14.59 9.12 3.37
C ALA A 85 -13.64 9.61 4.47
N ILE A 86 -13.08 8.68 5.25
CA ILE A 86 -11.92 8.91 6.08
C ILE A 86 -10.69 8.89 5.16
N VAL A 87 -9.96 9.98 5.07
CA VAL A 87 -8.73 10.07 4.26
C VAL A 87 -7.52 9.95 5.17
N ILE A 88 -6.55 9.13 4.78
CA ILE A 88 -5.29 8.98 5.53
C ILE A 88 -4.44 10.23 5.30
N GLU A 89 -4.48 11.13 6.28
CA GLU A 89 -3.75 12.40 6.29
C GLU A 89 -3.32 12.77 7.72
N SER A 90 -2.63 13.89 7.85
CA SER A 90 -2.20 14.39 9.17
C SER A 90 -3.40 14.58 10.10
N GLY A 91 -3.33 14.00 11.31
CA GLY A 91 -4.38 14.05 12.31
C GLY A 91 -5.20 12.76 12.44
N VAL A 92 -5.09 11.83 11.49
CA VAL A 92 -5.69 10.49 11.62
C VAL A 92 -4.91 9.69 12.67
N LYS A 93 -5.63 9.02 13.56
CA LYS A 93 -5.05 8.18 14.62
C LYS A 93 -4.52 6.88 14.00
N THR A 94 -3.21 6.78 13.88
CA THR A 94 -2.55 5.57 13.35
C THR A 94 -2.05 4.64 14.46
N GLY A 95 -1.72 5.17 15.62
CA GLY A 95 -1.04 4.44 16.69
C GLY A 95 0.48 4.40 16.54
N LEU A 96 1.02 5.03 15.49
CA LEU A 96 2.46 5.22 15.30
C LEU A 96 2.86 6.66 15.63
N VAL A 97 4.09 6.82 16.13
CA VAL A 97 4.75 8.12 16.27
C VAL A 97 5.67 8.30 15.07
N VAL A 98 5.34 9.25 14.18
CA VAL A 98 6.15 9.51 12.99
C VAL A 98 7.33 10.41 13.35
N LYS A 99 8.55 9.87 13.33
CA LYS A 99 9.82 10.54 13.63
C LYS A 99 10.54 11.05 12.37
N TYR A 100 9.78 11.37 11.35
CA TYR A 100 10.30 11.94 10.11
C TYR A 100 10.44 13.45 10.27
N ASP A 101 11.48 14.07 9.67
CA ASP A 101 11.74 15.54 9.78
C ASP A 101 10.50 16.36 9.37
N ASN A 102 9.86 15.97 8.27
CA ASN A 102 8.57 16.48 7.86
C ASN A 102 7.55 15.33 7.70
N PRO A 103 6.73 15.03 8.71
CA PRO A 103 5.77 13.95 8.67
C PRO A 103 4.79 13.99 7.49
N LYS A 104 4.51 15.19 6.94
CA LYS A 104 3.62 15.36 5.78
C LYS A 104 4.21 14.86 4.46
N GLN A 105 5.51 14.59 4.41
CA GLN A 105 6.18 14.05 3.24
C GLN A 105 6.15 12.51 3.18
N VAL A 106 5.71 11.86 4.24
CA VAL A 106 5.59 10.39 4.26
C VAL A 106 4.33 10.01 3.49
N GLY A 107 4.48 9.15 2.49
CA GLY A 107 3.33 8.60 1.74
C GLY A 107 2.35 7.87 2.65
N ALA A 108 1.06 8.04 2.40
CA ALA A 108 0.01 7.42 3.19
C ALA A 108 0.12 5.90 3.20
N ASP A 109 0.43 5.29 2.05
CA ASP A 109 0.69 3.87 1.86
C ASP A 109 1.77 3.33 2.81
N ARG A 110 2.87 4.07 2.98
CA ARG A 110 3.97 3.68 3.87
C ARG A 110 3.55 3.68 5.35
N ILE A 111 2.74 4.65 5.75
CA ILE A 111 2.17 4.71 7.11
C ILE A 111 1.18 3.56 7.32
N VAL A 112 0.30 3.31 6.36
CA VAL A 112 -0.70 2.23 6.42
C VAL A 112 -0.01 0.88 6.54
N ASN A 113 1.01 0.60 5.71
CA ASN A 113 1.81 -0.63 5.79
C ASN A 113 2.52 -0.77 7.14
N ALA A 114 3.08 0.32 7.67
CA ALA A 114 3.75 0.33 8.96
C ALA A 114 2.78 0.04 10.13
N VAL A 115 1.56 0.58 10.07
CA VAL A 115 0.50 0.30 11.07
C VAL A 115 0.14 -1.19 11.07
N ALA A 116 -0.10 -1.76 9.89
CA ALA A 116 -0.44 -3.19 9.77
C ALA A 116 0.68 -4.09 10.27
N ALA A 117 1.90 -3.85 9.78
CA ALA A 117 3.06 -4.64 10.17
C ALA A 117 3.32 -4.58 11.68
N TYR A 118 3.27 -3.38 12.27
CA TYR A 118 3.47 -3.22 13.72
C TYR A 118 2.36 -3.90 14.53
N HIS A 119 1.11 -3.80 14.10
CA HIS A 119 -0.01 -4.44 14.77
C HIS A 119 0.09 -5.96 14.75
N LYS A 120 0.58 -6.53 13.64
CA LYS A 120 0.60 -7.98 13.39
C LYS A 120 1.86 -8.65 13.93
N TYR A 121 3.01 -8.01 13.81
CA TYR A 121 4.32 -8.61 14.10
C TYR A 121 5.04 -7.96 15.28
N GLY A 122 4.58 -6.81 15.78
CA GLY A 122 5.30 -6.00 16.77
C GLY A 122 6.52 -5.31 16.14
N GLY A 123 7.44 -4.80 16.95
CA GLY A 123 8.68 -4.15 16.52
C GLY A 123 9.89 -4.69 17.28
N PRO A 124 11.15 -4.43 16.81
CA PRO A 124 11.49 -3.58 15.66
C PRO A 124 11.23 -4.24 14.30
N LEU A 125 10.90 -3.43 13.27
CA LEU A 125 10.46 -3.89 11.95
C LEU A 125 11.18 -3.17 10.81
N ILE A 126 11.39 -3.91 9.71
CA ILE A 126 11.62 -3.34 8.38
C ILE A 126 10.45 -3.80 7.49
N ILE A 127 9.81 -2.86 6.83
CA ILE A 127 8.71 -3.13 5.90
C ILE A 127 9.20 -2.82 4.49
N ILE A 128 9.06 -3.77 3.57
CA ILE A 128 9.42 -3.61 2.16
C ILE A 128 8.14 -3.67 1.33
N ASP A 129 7.89 -2.64 0.55
CA ASP A 129 6.79 -2.64 -0.41
C ASP A 129 7.32 -2.65 -1.84
N PHE A 130 7.00 -3.72 -2.58
CA PHE A 130 7.37 -3.92 -3.98
C PHE A 130 6.28 -3.35 -4.91
N GLY A 131 6.14 -2.04 -4.87
CA GLY A 131 5.20 -1.26 -5.68
C GLY A 131 5.82 -0.66 -6.94
N THR A 132 5.29 0.50 -7.36
CA THR A 132 5.85 1.33 -8.44
C THR A 132 7.28 1.75 -8.10
N ALA A 133 7.54 2.20 -6.88
CA ALA A 133 8.86 2.22 -6.26
C ALA A 133 8.98 1.05 -5.28
N THR A 134 10.19 0.59 -4.98
CA THR A 134 10.43 -0.29 -3.84
C THR A 134 10.78 0.56 -2.64
N THR A 135 9.92 0.54 -1.62
CA THR A 135 10.14 1.31 -0.39
C THR A 135 10.56 0.42 0.77
N PHE A 136 11.45 0.94 1.60
CA PHE A 136 11.93 0.29 2.82
C PHE A 136 11.61 1.22 3.99
N CYS A 137 10.88 0.75 4.98
CA CYS A 137 10.46 1.53 6.13
C CYS A 137 10.91 0.87 7.42
N ALA A 138 11.41 1.65 8.38
CA ALA A 138 11.83 1.19 9.69
C ALA A 138 10.86 1.64 10.77
N VAL A 139 10.49 0.73 11.67
CA VAL A 139 9.66 1.00 12.85
C VAL A 139 10.32 0.37 14.08
N THR A 140 10.44 1.14 15.15
CA THR A 140 11.01 0.66 16.42
C THR A 140 10.02 -0.19 17.21
N GLU A 141 10.51 -0.86 18.27
CA GLU A 141 9.66 -1.57 19.22
C GLU A 141 8.68 -0.64 20.00
N LYS A 142 8.92 0.66 19.99
CA LYS A 142 8.06 1.69 20.64
C LYS A 142 7.03 2.29 19.67
N ALA A 143 6.76 1.63 18.54
CA ALA A 143 5.85 2.14 17.49
C ALA A 143 6.29 3.48 16.88
N GLU A 144 7.59 3.74 16.78
CA GLU A 144 8.13 4.94 16.15
C GLU A 144 8.51 4.63 14.70
N TYR A 145 7.87 5.31 13.76
CA TYR A 145 8.22 5.25 12.34
C TYR A 145 9.41 6.18 12.08
N LEU A 146 10.55 5.61 11.74
CA LEU A 146 11.81 6.36 11.60
C LEU A 146 12.06 6.88 10.18
N GLY A 147 11.38 6.33 9.17
CA GLY A 147 11.67 6.58 7.77
C GLY A 147 12.27 5.37 7.07
N GLY A 148 13.19 5.58 6.14
CA GLY A 148 13.84 4.47 5.44
C GLY A 148 14.37 4.86 4.06
N ALA A 149 14.39 3.92 3.10
CA ALA A 149 14.91 4.11 1.75
C ALA A 149 13.82 3.95 0.69
N ILE A 150 14.05 4.54 -0.48
CA ILE A 150 13.21 4.40 -1.67
C ILE A 150 14.14 4.07 -2.85
N ALA A 151 13.85 2.98 -3.53
CA ALA A 151 14.56 2.55 -4.73
C ALA A 151 13.59 2.48 -5.93
N PRO A 152 14.08 2.55 -7.17
CA PRO A 152 13.25 2.30 -8.33
C PRO A 152 12.64 0.89 -8.24
N GLY A 153 11.33 0.77 -8.49
CA GLY A 153 10.70 -0.55 -8.56
C GLY A 153 11.11 -1.31 -9.82
N LEU A 154 10.93 -2.63 -9.80
CA LEU A 154 11.31 -3.50 -10.91
C LEU A 154 10.64 -3.10 -12.23
N LYS A 155 9.35 -2.76 -12.20
CA LYS A 155 8.59 -2.37 -13.38
C LYS A 155 9.12 -1.08 -14.00
N ILE A 156 9.35 -0.04 -13.20
CA ILE A 156 9.95 1.22 -13.66
C ILE A 156 11.34 0.97 -14.22
N SER A 157 12.15 0.15 -13.57
CA SER A 157 13.51 -0.18 -14.05
C SER A 157 13.48 -0.88 -15.41
N SER A 158 12.55 -1.81 -15.62
CA SER A 158 12.34 -2.49 -16.90
C SER A 158 11.88 -1.51 -17.99
N GLU A 159 10.91 -0.66 -17.68
CA GLU A 159 10.38 0.37 -18.59
C GLU A 159 11.48 1.37 -18.98
N ALA A 160 12.31 1.80 -18.01
CA ALA A 160 13.43 2.71 -18.28
C ALA A 160 14.46 2.10 -19.23
N LEU A 161 14.79 0.82 -19.10
CA LEU A 161 15.68 0.13 -20.04
C LEU A 161 15.10 0.08 -21.46
N PHE A 162 13.82 -0.20 -21.60
CA PHE A 162 13.13 -0.22 -22.88
C PHE A 162 13.04 1.19 -23.51
N GLU A 163 12.61 2.20 -22.74
CA GLU A 163 12.35 3.53 -23.27
C GLU A 163 13.64 4.34 -23.55
N LYS A 164 14.69 4.15 -22.76
CA LYS A 164 15.92 4.96 -22.83
C LYS A 164 17.01 4.32 -23.65
N THR A 165 16.77 3.16 -24.27
CA THR A 165 17.77 2.50 -25.13
C THR A 165 17.17 2.16 -26.49
N SER A 166 18.04 2.11 -27.53
CA SER A 166 17.59 1.89 -28.91
C SER A 166 17.34 0.42 -29.28
N LYS A 167 17.82 -0.53 -28.48
CA LYS A 167 17.85 -1.96 -28.87
C LYS A 167 17.31 -2.92 -27.82
N LEU A 168 17.05 -2.45 -26.60
CA LEU A 168 16.52 -3.32 -25.55
C LEU A 168 15.01 -3.48 -25.71
N PRO A 169 14.50 -4.71 -25.81
CA PRO A 169 13.08 -4.97 -25.96
C PRO A 169 12.34 -4.80 -24.62
N LYS A 170 11.01 -4.71 -24.67
CA LYS A 170 10.17 -4.88 -23.50
C LYS A 170 10.23 -6.34 -23.02
N VAL A 171 10.45 -6.55 -21.73
CA VAL A 171 10.61 -7.90 -21.15
C VAL A 171 9.61 -8.13 -20.03
N GLU A 172 9.18 -9.36 -19.88
CA GLU A 172 8.43 -9.84 -18.72
C GLU A 172 9.36 -9.99 -17.52
N LEU A 173 8.86 -9.66 -16.32
CA LEU A 173 9.61 -9.76 -15.08
C LEU A 173 9.51 -11.20 -14.53
N GLU A 174 10.47 -12.01 -14.87
CA GLU A 174 10.58 -13.40 -14.42
C GLU A 174 12.05 -13.77 -14.15
N GLU A 175 12.27 -14.78 -13.34
CA GLU A 175 13.60 -15.24 -12.99
C GLU A 175 14.17 -16.12 -14.11
N PRO A 176 15.33 -15.77 -14.71
CA PRO A 176 15.86 -16.49 -15.86
C PRO A 176 16.62 -17.79 -15.48
N GLY A 177 16.77 -18.11 -14.19
CA GLY A 177 17.48 -19.29 -13.69
C GLY A 177 19.01 -19.21 -13.75
N HIS A 178 19.59 -18.29 -14.51
CA HIS A 178 21.04 -18.09 -14.64
C HIS A 178 21.39 -16.60 -14.69
N THR A 179 22.54 -16.23 -14.10
CA THR A 179 23.04 -14.84 -14.15
C THR A 179 23.82 -14.59 -15.44
N ILE A 180 24.60 -15.60 -15.93
CA ILE A 180 25.32 -15.50 -17.20
C ILE A 180 24.38 -16.01 -18.30
N CYS A 181 23.66 -15.07 -18.96
CA CYS A 181 22.67 -15.37 -19.97
C CYS A 181 23.23 -15.18 -21.38
N LYS A 182 22.64 -15.88 -22.37
CA LYS A 182 23.08 -15.85 -23.77
C LYS A 182 22.14 -15.10 -24.71
N THR A 183 21.04 -14.56 -24.18
CA THR A 183 20.08 -13.73 -24.94
C THR A 183 19.89 -12.37 -24.24
N THR A 184 19.56 -11.33 -25.02
CA THR A 184 19.32 -9.99 -24.49
C THR A 184 18.18 -9.99 -23.47
N ILE A 185 17.08 -10.71 -23.75
CA ILE A 185 15.91 -10.80 -22.87
C ILE A 185 16.32 -11.37 -21.51
N GLN A 186 16.95 -12.55 -21.50
CA GLN A 186 17.38 -13.18 -20.25
C GLN A 186 18.45 -12.35 -19.51
N SER A 187 19.35 -11.67 -20.24
CA SER A 187 20.35 -10.78 -19.62
C SER A 187 19.67 -9.58 -18.93
N MET A 188 18.61 -9.01 -19.53
CA MET A 188 17.81 -7.97 -18.91
C MET A 188 17.07 -8.50 -17.67
N GLN A 189 16.44 -9.65 -17.78
CA GLN A 189 15.74 -10.32 -16.67
C GLN A 189 16.69 -10.60 -15.51
N ALA A 190 17.89 -11.16 -15.78
CA ALA A 190 18.90 -11.41 -14.74
C ALA A 190 19.35 -10.11 -14.05
N GLY A 191 19.63 -9.06 -14.83
CA GLY A 191 20.03 -7.77 -14.29
C GLY A 191 18.93 -7.12 -13.45
N LEU A 192 17.69 -7.18 -13.91
CA LEU A 192 16.53 -6.62 -13.20
C LEU A 192 16.23 -7.41 -11.92
N VAL A 193 16.04 -8.73 -12.02
CA VAL A 193 15.58 -9.55 -10.89
C VAL A 193 16.69 -9.76 -9.87
N TYR A 194 17.85 -10.30 -10.28
CA TYR A 194 18.96 -10.53 -9.34
C TYR A 194 19.60 -9.24 -8.84
N GLY A 195 19.64 -8.20 -9.69
CA GLY A 195 20.08 -6.87 -9.25
C GLY A 195 19.17 -6.30 -8.17
N HIS A 196 17.85 -6.48 -8.31
CA HIS A 196 16.89 -6.04 -7.32
C HIS A 196 16.95 -6.83 -6.01
N MET A 197 17.14 -8.15 -6.09
CA MET A 197 17.44 -8.99 -4.92
C MET A 197 18.68 -8.48 -4.17
N GLY A 198 19.74 -8.11 -4.88
CA GLY A 198 20.94 -7.51 -4.28
C GLY A 198 20.68 -6.15 -3.62
N ILE A 199 19.81 -5.30 -4.21
CA ILE A 199 19.37 -4.04 -3.60
C ILE A 199 18.64 -4.32 -2.28
N VAL A 200 17.71 -5.29 -2.28
CA VAL A 200 16.94 -5.67 -1.10
C VAL A 200 17.85 -6.18 0.01
N ASP A 201 18.67 -7.17 -0.29
CA ASP A 201 19.60 -7.77 0.69
C ASP A 201 20.54 -6.73 1.30
N TYR A 202 21.15 -5.89 0.47
CA TYR A 202 22.09 -4.89 0.95
C TYR A 202 21.43 -3.79 1.80
N ILE A 203 20.27 -3.27 1.38
CA ILE A 203 19.56 -2.23 2.13
C ILE A 203 19.05 -2.79 3.46
N VAL A 204 18.41 -3.96 3.45
CA VAL A 204 17.90 -4.60 4.67
C VAL A 204 19.02 -4.87 5.66
N LYS A 205 20.17 -5.39 5.21
CA LYS A 205 21.33 -5.63 6.07
C LYS A 205 21.83 -4.35 6.74
N ARG A 206 21.87 -3.24 6.01
CA ARG A 206 22.23 -1.93 6.57
C ARG A 206 21.22 -1.43 7.58
N MET A 207 19.92 -1.49 7.22
CA MET A 207 18.83 -1.05 8.10
C MET A 207 18.73 -1.89 9.37
N LYS A 208 18.91 -3.22 9.28
CA LYS A 208 18.98 -4.09 10.48
C LYS A 208 20.05 -3.61 11.45
N LYS A 209 21.26 -3.36 10.96
CA LYS A 209 22.36 -2.86 11.81
C LYS A 209 22.02 -1.52 12.46
N GLU A 210 21.49 -0.55 11.70
CA GLU A 210 21.10 0.76 12.24
C GLU A 210 19.97 0.65 13.27
N LEU A 211 18.96 -0.22 13.04
CA LEU A 211 17.89 -0.46 14.00
C LEU A 211 18.38 -1.15 15.27
N GLU A 212 19.28 -2.14 15.16
CA GLU A 212 19.87 -2.82 16.32
C GLU A 212 20.66 -1.87 17.22
N GLU A 213 21.35 -0.88 16.63
CA GLU A 213 22.06 0.18 17.39
C GLU A 213 21.10 1.15 18.09
N MET A 214 19.86 1.32 17.58
CA MET A 214 18.83 2.23 18.11
C MET A 214 17.90 1.56 19.11
N THR A 215 17.82 0.23 19.14
CA THR A 215 16.89 -0.55 19.96
C THR A 215 17.56 -1.07 21.23
N GLU A 216 16.93 -0.88 22.38
CA GLU A 216 17.45 -1.35 23.66
C GLU A 216 17.01 -2.77 24.02
N SER A 217 15.99 -3.29 23.31
CA SER A 217 15.31 -4.53 23.69
C SER A 217 16.08 -5.81 23.36
N GLY A 218 17.10 -5.75 22.49
CA GLY A 218 17.80 -6.94 21.98
C GLY A 218 16.93 -7.88 21.14
N ARG A 219 15.72 -7.45 20.77
CA ARG A 219 14.82 -8.24 19.91
C ARG A 219 15.34 -8.25 18.47
N PRO A 220 15.24 -9.38 17.77
CA PRO A 220 15.59 -9.43 16.36
C PRO A 220 14.67 -8.50 15.54
N VAL A 221 15.24 -7.89 14.51
CA VAL A 221 14.47 -7.07 13.56
C VAL A 221 13.70 -8.00 12.61
N THR A 222 12.38 -7.90 12.60
CA THR A 222 11.52 -8.66 11.68
C THR A 222 11.38 -7.91 10.36
N VAL A 223 11.49 -8.61 9.24
CA VAL A 223 11.36 -8.05 7.88
C VAL A 223 10.08 -8.55 7.23
N VAL A 224 9.19 -7.63 6.90
CA VAL A 224 7.89 -7.93 6.29
C VAL A 224 7.86 -7.35 4.88
N ALA A 225 7.56 -8.16 3.89
CA ALA A 225 7.41 -7.76 2.50
C ALA A 225 5.93 -7.71 2.08
N THR A 226 5.58 -6.73 1.26
CA THR A 226 4.28 -6.59 0.62
C THR A 226 4.43 -6.12 -0.83
N GLY A 227 3.34 -5.92 -1.54
CA GLY A 227 3.33 -5.47 -2.93
C GLY A 227 3.27 -6.61 -3.94
N GLY A 228 2.95 -6.23 -5.18
CA GLY A 228 2.61 -7.21 -6.24
C GLY A 228 3.76 -8.09 -6.71
N LEU A 229 5.00 -7.63 -6.54
CA LEU A 229 6.22 -8.37 -6.96
C LEU A 229 6.96 -9.01 -5.78
N SER A 230 6.41 -8.98 -4.57
CA SER A 230 7.03 -9.55 -3.37
C SER A 230 7.43 -11.01 -3.54
N SER A 231 6.55 -11.84 -4.09
CA SER A 231 6.83 -13.27 -4.29
C SER A 231 7.92 -13.59 -5.32
N LEU A 232 8.18 -12.67 -6.26
CA LEU A 232 9.26 -12.84 -7.23
C LEU A 232 10.63 -12.64 -6.57
N ILE A 233 10.72 -11.71 -5.63
CA ILE A 233 11.97 -11.35 -4.97
C ILE A 233 12.24 -12.23 -3.75
N ASP A 234 11.21 -12.56 -2.97
CA ASP A 234 11.29 -13.39 -1.76
C ASP A 234 11.98 -14.73 -2.01
N ASN A 235 11.71 -15.37 -3.15
CA ASN A 235 12.30 -16.67 -3.51
C ASN A 235 13.84 -16.65 -3.59
N GLY A 236 14.47 -15.48 -3.76
CA GLY A 236 15.92 -15.37 -3.98
C GLY A 236 16.66 -14.57 -2.91
N VAL A 237 16.02 -14.24 -1.78
CA VAL A 237 16.62 -13.51 -0.65
C VAL A 237 16.24 -14.15 0.68
N ASP A 238 17.23 -14.30 1.58
CA ASP A 238 17.02 -14.89 2.90
C ASP A 238 16.66 -13.84 3.98
N CYS A 239 16.59 -12.58 3.62
CA CYS A 239 16.44 -11.51 4.58
C CYS A 239 14.97 -11.17 4.91
N ILE A 240 13.99 -11.72 4.19
CA ILE A 240 12.55 -11.50 4.36
C ILE A 240 11.99 -12.60 5.26
N ASP A 241 11.37 -12.22 6.40
CA ASP A 241 10.79 -13.16 7.34
C ASP A 241 9.32 -13.48 7.00
N HIS A 242 8.59 -12.50 6.44
CA HIS A 242 7.17 -12.65 6.09
C HIS A 242 6.82 -11.94 4.79
N VAL A 243 5.98 -12.58 3.96
CA VAL A 243 5.33 -11.95 2.80
C VAL A 243 3.84 -11.80 3.08
N ASP A 244 3.35 -10.57 3.13
CA ASP A 244 1.96 -10.25 3.43
C ASP A 244 1.36 -9.37 2.33
N LYS A 245 0.60 -10.00 1.43
CA LYS A 245 0.02 -9.33 0.25
C LYS A 245 -1.18 -8.43 0.58
N MET A 246 -1.79 -8.62 1.76
CA MET A 246 -2.96 -7.84 2.18
C MET A 246 -2.60 -6.76 3.18
N LEU A 247 -1.32 -6.56 3.47
CA LEU A 247 -0.82 -5.67 4.51
C LEU A 247 -1.43 -4.27 4.44
N THR A 248 -1.49 -3.66 3.25
CA THR A 248 -2.04 -2.32 3.06
C THR A 248 -3.53 -2.26 3.37
N LEU A 249 -4.31 -3.23 2.88
CA LEU A 249 -5.76 -3.27 3.16
C LEU A 249 -6.04 -3.51 4.64
N GLU A 250 -5.30 -4.42 5.29
CA GLU A 250 -5.41 -4.67 6.74
C GLU A 250 -5.04 -3.41 7.54
N GLY A 251 -4.02 -2.66 7.10
CA GLY A 251 -3.65 -1.39 7.73
C GLY A 251 -4.74 -0.33 7.65
N LEU A 252 -5.45 -0.26 6.54
CA LEU A 252 -6.61 0.63 6.40
C LEU A 252 -7.73 0.26 7.36
N GLU A 253 -8.03 -1.03 7.51
CA GLU A 253 -9.02 -1.51 8.46
C GLU A 253 -8.64 -1.18 9.91
N ILE A 254 -7.38 -1.44 10.31
CA ILE A 254 -6.88 -1.10 11.65
C ILE A 254 -6.99 0.40 11.94
N ILE A 255 -6.64 1.24 10.95
CA ILE A 255 -6.75 2.70 11.10
C ILE A 255 -8.22 3.11 11.18
N TYR A 256 -9.10 2.52 10.37
CA TYR A 256 -10.54 2.77 10.44
C TYR A 256 -11.08 2.47 11.85
N GLU A 257 -10.75 1.31 12.42
CA GLU A 257 -11.21 0.93 13.76
C GLU A 257 -10.76 1.92 14.86
N LYS A 258 -9.56 2.49 14.72
CA LYS A 258 -9.05 3.51 15.65
C LYS A 258 -9.79 4.86 15.53
N ASN A 259 -10.43 5.13 14.38
CA ASN A 259 -11.05 6.43 14.07
C ASN A 259 -12.59 6.41 13.99
N ARG A 260 -13.25 5.25 13.81
CA ARG A 260 -14.70 5.13 13.60
C ARG A 260 -15.57 5.76 14.70
N ARG A 261 -15.10 5.75 15.96
CA ARG A 261 -15.86 6.33 17.10
C ARG A 261 -16.02 7.85 17.03
N HIS A 262 -15.27 8.52 16.17
CA HIS A 262 -15.31 9.97 15.98
C HIS A 262 -16.12 10.36 14.73
N HIS A 263 -16.56 9.39 13.94
CA HIS A 263 -17.31 9.59 12.71
C HIS A 263 -18.79 9.27 12.93
N LYS A 264 -19.45 9.93 13.90
CA LYS A 264 -20.91 9.85 14.01
C LYS A 264 -21.51 10.60 12.81
N PRO A 265 -22.53 10.02 12.11
CA PRO A 265 -23.21 10.71 11.02
C PRO A 265 -23.84 12.00 11.58
N HIS A 266 -23.68 13.10 10.86
CA HIS A 266 -24.46 14.31 11.09
C HIS A 266 -25.94 13.91 11.00
N LYS A 267 -26.66 13.97 12.09
CA LYS A 267 -28.14 13.97 12.05
C LYS A 267 -28.52 15.24 11.31
N GLU A 268 -29.13 15.10 10.14
CA GLU A 268 -29.87 16.20 9.51
C GLU A 268 -30.90 16.68 10.50
N HIS A 269 -30.81 17.95 10.89
CA HIS A 269 -31.95 18.64 11.49
C HIS A 269 -33.02 18.69 10.40
N GLN A 270 -34.05 17.87 10.54
CA GLN A 270 -35.33 18.13 9.91
C GLN A 270 -35.86 19.39 10.61
N ASP A 271 -35.66 20.55 9.96
CA ASP A 271 -36.46 21.73 10.28
C ASP A 271 -37.91 21.38 9.94
N GLN A 272 -38.70 21.18 10.98
CA GLN A 272 -40.13 21.26 10.92
C GLN A 272 -40.46 22.74 10.73
N ASP A 273 -40.76 23.13 9.50
CA ASP A 273 -41.59 24.30 9.26
C ASP A 273 -43.07 23.89 9.43
N ASP A 274 -43.57 24.08 10.65
CA ASP A 274 -44.97 24.26 10.91
C ASP A 274 -45.27 25.78 10.83
N GLU A 275 -46.13 26.12 9.92
CA GLU A 275 -47.09 27.22 9.73
C GLU A 275 -46.99 27.93 8.38
#